data_a5557cbee0e520786174df58e00e13bd
#
_entry.id   a5557cbee0e520786174df58e00e13bd
#
_cell.length_a   1.000
_cell.length_b   1.000
_cell.length_c   1.000
_cell.angle_alpha   90.00
_cell.angle_beta   90.00
_cell.angle_gamma   90.00
#
_symmetry.space_group_name_H-M   'P 1'
#
loop_
_entity.id
_entity.type
_entity.pdbx_description
1 polymer ?
#
loop_
_entity_poly.entity_id
_entity_poly.type
_entity_poly.pdbx_seq_one_letter_code
_entity_poly.pdbx_strand_id
1 'polypeptide(L)'
;MLLCPTTCWATASCSGSVVFYTYVAIFYDLYLLSVYVVFFTLLNLYLILRTLESLALQLPRPVIIEEAEDPVVEENEEIPHEDFNEANLYRFQRINYWMQTHRQEWKDSTFGRDRLCQAVGFNRHLVLQSIRSQGFNNVHDYINSFRVAELKRMIVRGEAQTLKETLDAGFGTTKTVRTCFQQVEGISLDEFLARYQTPDKTEAQPTEE
;
A
#
# COMPACT_ATOMS: atom_id res chain seq x y z
N MET A 1 18.74 91.90 -34.17
CA MET A 1 18.06 90.57 -34.34
C MET A 1 18.47 89.73 -33.15
N LEU A 2 17.61 89.72 -32.13
CA LEU A 2 17.84 89.00 -30.90
C LEU A 2 17.09 87.69 -30.96
N LEU A 3 17.81 86.58 -31.10
CA LEU A 3 17.25 85.23 -31.01
C LEU A 3 17.05 84.85 -29.55
N CYS A 4 15.83 84.56 -29.20
CA CYS A 4 15.32 84.30 -27.85
C CYS A 4 15.84 82.92 -27.32
N PRO A 5 16.49 82.82 -26.15
CA PRO A 5 17.04 81.56 -25.62
C PRO A 5 15.99 80.71 -24.90
N THR A 6 14.69 81.01 -24.97
CA THR A 6 13.65 80.38 -24.17
C THR A 6 13.14 79.03 -24.75
N THR A 7 13.51 78.71 -25.98
CA THR A 7 13.02 77.41 -26.58
C THR A 7 13.89 76.18 -26.26
N CYS A 8 15.14 76.41 -25.75
CA CYS A 8 16.06 75.30 -25.48
C CYS A 8 15.79 74.59 -24.13
N TRP A 9 15.19 75.29 -23.17
CA TRP A 9 14.88 74.69 -21.87
C TRP A 9 13.64 73.84 -21.81
N ALA A 10 12.67 74.12 -22.64
CA ALA A 10 11.43 73.35 -22.70
C ALA A 10 11.62 71.93 -23.33
N THR A 11 12.57 71.83 -24.28
CA THR A 11 12.84 70.50 -24.95
C THR A 11 13.74 69.63 -24.05
N ALA A 12 14.63 70.18 -23.28
CA ALA A 12 15.48 69.45 -22.32
C ALA A 12 14.68 68.87 -21.13
N SER A 13 13.68 69.62 -20.65
CA SER A 13 12.80 69.16 -19.58
C SER A 13 11.88 68.03 -20.00
N CYS A 14 11.40 68.09 -21.28
CA CYS A 14 10.51 67.06 -21.82
C CYS A 14 11.25 65.75 -22.08
N SER A 15 12.51 65.79 -22.56
CA SER A 15 13.30 64.56 -22.78
C SER A 15 13.70 63.88 -21.47
N GLY A 16 14.00 64.60 -20.39
CA GLY A 16 14.32 64.04 -19.08
C GLY A 16 13.13 63.29 -18.46
N SER A 17 11.91 63.84 -18.65
CA SER A 17 10.70 63.22 -18.15
C SER A 17 10.40 61.88 -18.87
N VAL A 18 10.55 61.85 -20.19
CA VAL A 18 10.35 60.61 -20.98
C VAL A 18 11.35 59.51 -20.58
N VAL A 19 12.62 59.85 -20.43
CA VAL A 19 13.66 58.91 -19.98
C VAL A 19 13.37 58.40 -18.58
N PHE A 20 12.92 59.24 -17.66
CA PHE A 20 12.52 58.80 -16.32
C PHE A 20 11.34 57.84 -16.34
N TYR A 21 10.30 58.13 -17.11
CA TYR A 21 9.12 57.21 -17.24
C TYR A 21 9.49 55.90 -17.89
N THR A 22 10.34 55.89 -18.91
CA THR A 22 10.78 54.62 -19.52
C THR A 22 11.64 53.81 -18.58
N TYR A 23 12.50 54.45 -17.81
CA TYR A 23 13.30 53.77 -16.77
C TYR A 23 12.43 53.14 -15.69
N VAL A 24 11.45 53.87 -15.15
CA VAL A 24 10.50 53.36 -14.15
C VAL A 24 9.68 52.20 -14.72
N ALA A 25 9.19 52.30 -15.95
CA ALA A 25 8.43 51.23 -16.60
C ALA A 25 9.26 49.93 -16.73
N ILE A 26 10.51 50.05 -17.20
CA ILE A 26 11.41 48.90 -17.33
C ILE A 26 11.70 48.24 -15.99
N PHE A 27 11.97 49.03 -14.93
CA PHE A 27 12.19 48.49 -13.59
C PHE A 27 10.93 47.82 -13.02
N TYR A 28 9.75 48.38 -13.26
CA TYR A 28 8.49 47.80 -12.84
C TYR A 28 8.23 46.43 -13.52
N ASP A 29 8.45 46.35 -14.84
CA ASP A 29 8.32 45.11 -15.60
C ASP A 29 9.33 44.04 -15.14
N LEU A 30 10.59 44.42 -14.88
CA LEU A 30 11.61 43.54 -14.34
C LEU A 30 11.25 43.02 -12.93
N TYR A 31 10.67 43.90 -12.10
CA TYR A 31 10.22 43.53 -10.76
C TYR A 31 9.06 42.53 -10.84
N LEU A 32 8.04 42.77 -11.67
CA LEU A 32 6.94 41.85 -11.89
C LEU A 32 7.41 40.51 -12.43
N LEU A 33 8.35 40.52 -13.38
CA LEU A 33 8.97 39.30 -13.91
C LEU A 33 9.69 38.53 -12.81
N SER A 34 10.45 39.20 -11.95
CA SER A 34 11.15 38.60 -10.81
C SER A 34 10.18 37.93 -9.83
N VAL A 35 9.11 38.64 -9.45
CA VAL A 35 8.05 38.08 -8.58
C VAL A 35 7.41 36.88 -9.20
N TYR A 36 7.10 36.91 -10.51
CA TYR A 36 6.53 35.79 -11.24
C TYR A 36 7.45 34.56 -11.24
N VAL A 37 8.74 34.74 -11.52
CA VAL A 37 9.73 33.66 -11.51
C VAL A 37 9.86 33.04 -10.13
N VAL A 38 9.94 33.84 -9.08
CA VAL A 38 10.01 33.33 -7.69
C VAL A 38 8.74 32.55 -7.33
N PHE A 39 7.57 33.09 -7.64
CA PHE A 39 6.30 32.40 -7.39
C PHE A 39 6.22 31.07 -8.14
N PHE A 40 6.59 31.07 -9.43
CA PHE A 40 6.54 29.86 -10.25
C PHE A 40 7.56 28.79 -9.79
N THR A 41 8.75 29.20 -9.35
CA THR A 41 9.74 28.26 -8.78
C THR A 41 9.28 27.66 -7.47
N LEU A 42 8.66 28.45 -6.59
CA LEU A 42 8.08 27.94 -5.34
C LEU A 42 6.91 26.99 -5.59
N LEU A 43 6.05 27.29 -6.56
CA LEU A 43 4.95 26.42 -6.95
C LEU A 43 5.47 25.08 -7.51
N ASN A 44 6.47 25.12 -8.39
CA ASN A 44 7.11 23.90 -8.90
C ASN A 44 7.76 23.08 -7.79
N LEU A 45 8.48 23.73 -6.87
CA LEU A 45 9.07 23.05 -5.72
C LEU A 45 8.00 22.38 -4.86
N TYR A 46 6.90 23.06 -4.58
CA TYR A 46 5.77 22.51 -3.85
C TYR A 46 5.18 21.27 -4.55
N LEU A 47 4.96 21.34 -5.87
CA LEU A 47 4.46 20.21 -6.65
C LEU A 47 5.43 19.02 -6.64
N ILE A 48 6.76 19.29 -6.74
CA ILE A 48 7.79 18.24 -6.65
C ILE A 48 7.76 17.58 -5.26
N LEU A 49 7.73 18.37 -4.18
CA LEU A 49 7.63 17.81 -2.83
C LEU A 49 6.36 16.98 -2.64
N ARG A 50 5.24 17.45 -3.17
CA ARG A 50 3.96 16.73 -3.12
C ARG A 50 4.00 15.40 -3.89
N THR A 51 4.65 15.39 -5.07
CA THR A 51 4.83 14.16 -5.86
C THR A 51 5.82 13.20 -5.18
N LEU A 52 6.88 13.71 -4.55
CA LEU A 52 7.82 12.89 -3.79
C LEU A 52 7.17 12.26 -2.55
N GLU A 53 6.33 12.99 -1.83
CA GLU A 53 5.52 12.41 -0.74
C GLU A 53 4.61 11.29 -1.25
N SER A 54 3.92 11.52 -2.36
CA SER A 54 3.07 10.49 -2.99
C SER A 54 3.89 9.28 -3.45
N LEU A 55 5.05 9.49 -4.02
CA LEU A 55 5.96 8.43 -4.47
C LEU A 55 6.58 7.69 -3.28
N ALA A 56 6.96 8.39 -2.21
CA ALA A 56 7.49 7.78 -0.98
C ALA A 56 6.45 6.87 -0.29
N LEU A 57 5.17 7.21 -0.40
CA LEU A 57 4.07 6.36 0.06
C LEU A 57 3.84 5.14 -0.84
N GLN A 58 4.29 5.18 -2.10
CA GLN A 58 4.15 4.09 -3.08
C GLN A 58 5.40 3.20 -3.19
N LEU A 59 6.56 3.68 -2.71
CA LEU A 59 7.75 2.83 -2.64
C LEU A 59 7.48 1.70 -1.65
N PRO A 60 7.56 0.43 -2.08
CA PRO A 60 7.53 -0.68 -1.14
C PRO A 60 8.70 -0.45 -0.18
N ARG A 61 8.40 -0.24 1.10
CA ARG A 61 9.44 -0.28 2.13
C ARG A 61 10.21 -1.57 1.94
N PRO A 62 11.56 -1.55 1.90
CA PRO A 62 12.31 -2.78 1.96
C PRO A 62 11.74 -3.56 3.15
N VAL A 63 11.27 -4.76 2.87
CA VAL A 63 10.81 -5.69 3.90
C VAL A 63 12.08 -6.09 4.66
N ILE A 64 12.49 -5.25 5.59
CA ILE A 64 13.22 -5.72 6.75
C ILE A 64 12.18 -6.58 7.44
N ILE A 65 12.38 -7.87 7.41
CA ILE A 65 11.71 -8.82 8.28
C ILE A 65 12.28 -8.52 9.67
N GLU A 66 11.87 -7.40 10.20
CA GLU A 66 11.90 -7.15 11.61
C GLU A 66 10.57 -7.72 12.07
N GLU A 67 10.67 -8.86 12.68
CA GLU A 67 9.64 -9.48 13.51
C GLU A 67 9.41 -8.53 14.70
N ALA A 68 8.91 -7.32 14.37
CA ALA A 68 8.48 -6.36 15.36
C ALA A 68 7.15 -6.91 15.87
N GLU A 69 7.23 -7.53 17.03
CA GLU A 69 6.09 -7.62 17.94
C GLU A 69 5.42 -6.25 17.94
N ASP A 70 4.18 -6.19 17.42
CA ASP A 70 3.39 -4.97 17.48
C ASP A 70 3.40 -4.50 18.93
N PRO A 71 3.80 -3.25 19.26
CA PRO A 71 3.73 -2.77 20.62
C PRO A 71 2.27 -2.91 21.06
N VAL A 72 2.08 -3.64 22.15
CA VAL A 72 0.80 -3.70 22.85
C VAL A 72 0.52 -2.29 23.33
N VAL A 73 -0.19 -1.51 22.53
CA VAL A 73 -0.77 -0.25 22.98
C VAL A 73 -1.98 -0.66 23.84
N GLU A 74 -1.74 -0.73 25.14
CA GLU A 74 -2.80 -0.72 26.14
C GLU A 74 -3.47 0.65 26.07
N GLU A 75 -4.48 0.79 25.26
CA GLU A 75 -5.38 1.92 25.31
C GLU A 75 -6.67 1.41 25.96
N ASN A 76 -6.72 1.54 27.28
CA ASN A 76 -7.90 1.36 28.11
C ASN A 76 -8.90 2.49 27.82
N GLU A 77 -9.70 2.36 26.77
CA GLU A 77 -10.99 2.98 26.70
C GLU A 77 -12.05 1.90 26.91
N GLU A 78 -12.65 1.86 28.08
CA GLU A 78 -13.82 1.05 28.41
C GLU A 78 -15.02 1.52 27.59
N ILE A 79 -15.16 1.01 26.37
CA ILE A 79 -16.39 1.11 25.56
C ILE A 79 -17.33 -0.01 26.02
N PRO A 80 -18.65 0.24 26.15
CA PRO A 80 -19.61 -0.76 26.61
C PRO A 80 -19.52 -2.06 25.78
N HIS A 81 -19.31 -3.18 26.45
CA HIS A 81 -18.90 -4.47 25.86
C HIS A 81 -19.87 -5.09 24.84
N GLU A 82 -21.16 -4.78 24.87
CA GLU A 82 -22.14 -5.41 23.97
C GLU A 82 -22.10 -4.79 22.55
N ASP A 83 -22.15 -3.48 22.42
CA ASP A 83 -22.08 -2.78 21.13
C ASP A 83 -20.73 -2.98 20.42
N PHE A 84 -19.67 -3.16 21.22
CA PHE A 84 -18.32 -3.38 20.72
C PHE A 84 -18.14 -4.73 20.00
N ASN A 85 -18.68 -5.79 20.57
CA ASN A 85 -18.60 -7.14 19.98
C ASN A 85 -19.42 -7.22 18.69
N GLU A 86 -20.61 -6.63 18.65
CA GLU A 86 -21.45 -6.60 17.45
C GLU A 86 -20.79 -5.81 16.31
N ALA A 87 -20.21 -4.65 16.61
CA ALA A 87 -19.47 -3.86 15.63
C ALA A 87 -18.25 -4.59 15.08
N ASN A 88 -17.51 -5.31 15.93
CA ASN A 88 -16.37 -6.13 15.49
C ASN A 88 -16.81 -7.31 14.63
N LEU A 89 -17.91 -7.97 14.99
CA LEU A 89 -18.46 -9.07 14.20
C LEU A 89 -18.88 -8.59 12.81
N TYR A 90 -19.57 -7.45 12.72
CA TYR A 90 -19.95 -6.85 11.44
C TYR A 90 -18.72 -6.53 10.55
N ARG A 91 -17.69 -5.90 11.15
CA ARG A 91 -16.44 -5.61 10.41
C ARG A 91 -15.75 -6.88 9.96
N PHE A 92 -15.68 -7.89 10.83
CA PHE A 92 -15.11 -9.18 10.48
C PHE A 92 -15.86 -9.85 9.34
N GLN A 93 -17.18 -9.87 9.36
CA GLN A 93 -18.00 -10.43 8.28
C GLN A 93 -17.69 -9.76 6.94
N ARG A 94 -17.52 -8.43 6.95
CA ARG A 94 -17.16 -7.67 5.76
C ARG A 94 -15.74 -7.99 5.26
N ILE A 95 -14.78 -8.13 6.18
CA ILE A 95 -13.41 -8.56 5.86
C ILE A 95 -13.43 -9.98 5.27
N ASN A 96 -14.13 -10.90 5.92
CA ASN A 96 -14.23 -12.30 5.50
C ASN A 96 -14.90 -12.44 4.12
N TYR A 97 -15.97 -11.71 3.88
CA TYR A 97 -16.63 -11.66 2.58
C TYR A 97 -15.67 -11.18 1.47
N TRP A 98 -14.92 -10.12 1.76
CA TRP A 98 -13.92 -9.61 0.81
C TRP A 98 -12.84 -10.66 0.50
N MET A 99 -12.29 -11.31 1.52
CA MET A 99 -11.28 -12.37 1.36
C MET A 99 -11.79 -13.56 0.56
N GLN A 100 -13.06 -13.92 0.70
CA GLN A 100 -13.66 -15.01 -0.05
C GLN A 100 -13.91 -14.66 -1.52
N THR A 101 -14.22 -13.42 -1.83
CA THR A 101 -14.56 -12.95 -3.18
C THR A 101 -13.34 -12.53 -4.00
N HIS A 102 -12.27 -12.02 -3.37
CA HIS A 102 -11.10 -11.46 -4.06
C HIS A 102 -9.86 -12.36 -3.94
N ARG A 103 -10.01 -13.63 -4.32
CA ARG A 103 -8.93 -14.64 -4.18
C ARG A 103 -7.65 -14.27 -4.91
N GLN A 104 -7.73 -13.66 -6.07
CA GLN A 104 -6.54 -13.32 -6.88
C GLN A 104 -5.66 -12.26 -6.21
N GLU A 105 -6.25 -11.36 -5.42
CA GLU A 105 -5.53 -10.29 -4.77
C GLU A 105 -4.65 -10.79 -3.62
N TRP A 106 -5.17 -11.65 -2.75
CA TRP A 106 -4.39 -12.15 -1.62
C TRP A 106 -3.47 -13.34 -1.98
N LYS A 107 -3.57 -13.91 -3.19
CA LYS A 107 -2.58 -14.81 -3.77
C LYS A 107 -1.28 -14.11 -4.20
N ASP A 108 -1.28 -12.79 -4.29
CA ASP A 108 -0.04 -12.03 -4.42
C ASP A 108 0.76 -12.13 -3.11
N SER A 109 2.03 -12.55 -3.17
CA SER A 109 2.91 -12.66 -2.01
C SER A 109 3.17 -11.32 -1.31
N THR A 110 2.97 -10.21 -2.02
CA THR A 110 3.08 -8.84 -1.49
C THR A 110 1.81 -8.35 -0.78
N PHE A 111 0.72 -9.13 -0.85
CA PHE A 111 -0.52 -8.79 -0.16
C PHE A 111 -0.35 -8.96 1.34
N GLY A 112 -0.60 -7.89 2.08
CA GLY A 112 -0.46 -7.84 3.52
C GLY A 112 -1.53 -6.97 4.18
N ARG A 113 -1.33 -6.71 5.48
CA ARG A 113 -2.25 -5.93 6.32
C ARG A 113 -2.70 -4.62 5.67
N ASP A 114 -1.77 -3.84 5.13
CA ASP A 114 -2.06 -2.50 4.61
C ASP A 114 -2.96 -2.54 3.38
N ARG A 115 -2.70 -3.48 2.47
CA ARG A 115 -3.57 -3.70 1.30
C ARG A 115 -4.97 -4.18 1.71
N LEU A 116 -5.05 -5.06 2.72
CA LEU A 116 -6.35 -5.50 3.26
C LEU A 116 -7.12 -4.32 3.85
N CYS A 117 -6.49 -3.49 4.70
CA CYS A 117 -7.11 -2.31 5.29
C CYS A 117 -7.65 -1.34 4.22
N GLN A 118 -6.85 -1.09 3.18
CA GLN A 118 -7.24 -0.25 2.05
C GLN A 118 -8.43 -0.84 1.28
N ALA A 119 -8.43 -2.14 1.04
CA ALA A 119 -9.47 -2.83 0.28
C ALA A 119 -10.83 -2.85 1.00
N VAL A 120 -10.82 -3.06 2.32
CA VAL A 120 -12.07 -3.11 3.12
C VAL A 120 -12.52 -1.74 3.62
N GLY A 121 -11.65 -0.71 3.54
CA GLY A 121 -11.97 0.66 3.96
C GLY A 121 -11.96 0.87 5.47
N PHE A 122 -11.28 0.01 6.24
CA PHE A 122 -11.12 0.15 7.67
C PHE A 122 -9.68 0.50 8.05
N ASN A 123 -9.49 1.23 9.15
CA ASN A 123 -8.15 1.49 9.67
C ASN A 123 -7.51 0.22 10.26
N ARG A 124 -6.17 0.26 10.45
CA ARG A 124 -5.39 -0.90 10.92
C ARG A 124 -5.87 -1.42 12.28
N HIS A 125 -6.23 -0.52 13.19
CA HIS A 125 -6.67 -0.88 14.54
C HIS A 125 -8.01 -1.64 14.49
N LEU A 126 -9.00 -1.14 13.77
CA LEU A 126 -10.31 -1.78 13.63
C LEU A 126 -10.21 -3.16 12.93
N VAL A 127 -9.35 -3.29 11.90
CA VAL A 127 -9.11 -4.58 11.24
C VAL A 127 -8.50 -5.58 12.22
N LEU A 128 -7.43 -5.18 12.93
CA LEU A 128 -6.77 -6.06 13.89
C LEU A 128 -7.73 -6.49 15.01
N GLN A 129 -8.48 -5.54 15.57
CA GLN A 129 -9.43 -5.79 16.64
C GLN A 129 -10.55 -6.75 16.22
N SER A 130 -11.11 -6.56 15.01
CA SER A 130 -12.15 -7.44 14.48
C SER A 130 -11.63 -8.86 14.20
N ILE A 131 -10.37 -8.99 13.76
CA ILE A 131 -9.73 -10.28 13.52
C ILE A 131 -9.39 -10.98 14.85
N ARG A 132 -8.89 -10.24 15.84
CA ARG A 132 -8.62 -10.77 17.19
C ARG A 132 -9.89 -11.24 17.91
N SER A 133 -11.02 -10.55 17.73
CA SER A 133 -12.30 -10.99 18.32
C SER A 133 -12.78 -12.35 17.81
N GLN A 134 -12.22 -12.84 16.71
CA GLN A 134 -12.49 -14.16 16.13
C GLN A 134 -11.39 -15.20 16.41
N GLY A 135 -10.47 -14.90 17.33
CA GLY A 135 -9.45 -15.84 17.81
C GLY A 135 -8.17 -15.88 17.01
N PHE A 136 -7.94 -14.99 16.05
CA PHE A 136 -6.66 -14.87 15.37
C PHE A 136 -5.72 -13.95 16.15
N ASN A 137 -4.43 -14.26 16.19
CA ASN A 137 -3.45 -13.41 16.90
C ASN A 137 -3.19 -12.10 16.18
N ASN A 138 -3.09 -12.15 14.85
CA ASN A 138 -2.80 -10.98 14.01
C ASN A 138 -3.40 -11.13 12.60
N VAL A 139 -3.29 -10.05 11.82
CA VAL A 139 -3.83 -10.00 10.44
C VAL A 139 -3.09 -10.96 9.50
N HIS A 140 -1.79 -11.17 9.72
CA HIS A 140 -1.00 -12.09 8.88
C HIS A 140 -1.43 -13.54 9.08
N ASP A 141 -1.69 -13.97 10.31
CA ASP A 141 -2.20 -15.32 10.60
C ASP A 141 -3.56 -15.54 9.92
N TYR A 142 -4.42 -14.52 9.95
CA TYR A 142 -5.70 -14.57 9.26
C TYR A 142 -5.55 -14.69 7.74
N ILE A 143 -4.69 -13.89 7.09
CA ILE A 143 -4.42 -14.00 5.65
C ILE A 143 -3.79 -15.36 5.33
N ASN A 144 -2.84 -15.82 6.12
CA ASN A 144 -2.16 -17.09 5.93
C ASN A 144 -3.11 -18.30 6.09
N SER A 145 -4.15 -18.21 6.92
CA SER A 145 -5.18 -19.27 7.00
C SER A 145 -5.91 -19.47 5.67
N PHE A 146 -6.21 -18.40 4.93
CA PHE A 146 -6.78 -18.49 3.58
C PHE A 146 -5.80 -19.09 2.58
N ARG A 147 -4.52 -18.69 2.64
CA ARG A 147 -3.47 -19.22 1.78
C ARG A 147 -3.23 -20.71 2.02
N VAL A 148 -3.23 -21.15 3.28
CA VAL A 148 -3.13 -22.57 3.64
C VAL A 148 -4.34 -23.36 3.14
N ALA A 149 -5.56 -22.83 3.30
CA ALA A 149 -6.77 -23.46 2.80
C ALA A 149 -6.77 -23.59 1.26
N GLU A 150 -6.22 -22.61 0.55
CA GLU A 150 -6.05 -22.66 -0.91
C GLU A 150 -4.98 -23.69 -1.29
N LEU A 151 -3.83 -23.68 -0.61
CA LEU A 151 -2.77 -24.66 -0.82
C LEU A 151 -3.28 -26.10 -0.67
N LYS A 152 -4.06 -26.40 0.37
CA LYS A 152 -4.69 -27.71 0.53
C LYS A 152 -5.55 -28.09 -0.67
N ARG A 153 -6.34 -27.14 -1.17
CA ARG A 153 -7.18 -27.39 -2.37
C ARG A 153 -6.33 -27.67 -3.61
N MET A 154 -5.23 -26.92 -3.79
CA MET A 154 -4.31 -27.15 -4.90
C MET A 154 -3.63 -28.53 -4.82
N ILE A 155 -3.19 -28.94 -3.63
CA ILE A 155 -2.58 -30.25 -3.42
C ILE A 155 -3.60 -31.38 -3.70
N VAL A 156 -4.81 -31.29 -3.15
CA VAL A 156 -5.87 -32.29 -3.36
C VAL A 156 -6.28 -32.41 -4.82
N ARG A 157 -6.23 -31.32 -5.59
CA ARG A 157 -6.51 -31.32 -7.04
C ARG A 157 -5.31 -31.73 -7.89
N GLY A 158 -4.14 -31.97 -7.29
CA GLY A 158 -2.92 -32.28 -8.02
C GLY A 158 -2.27 -31.08 -8.73
N GLU A 159 -2.72 -29.85 -8.43
CA GLU A 159 -2.19 -28.62 -9.00
C GLU A 159 -0.86 -28.18 -8.34
N ALA A 160 -0.59 -28.64 -7.12
CA ALA A 160 0.65 -28.39 -6.39
C ALA A 160 1.25 -29.72 -5.90
N GLN A 161 2.20 -30.26 -6.63
CA GLN A 161 2.91 -31.51 -6.31
C GLN A 161 4.32 -31.28 -5.78
N THR A 162 4.88 -30.11 -6.06
CA THR A 162 6.23 -29.72 -5.65
C THR A 162 6.21 -28.56 -4.68
N LEU A 163 7.24 -28.43 -3.85
CA LEU A 163 7.41 -27.28 -2.94
C LEU A 163 7.43 -25.93 -3.67
N LYS A 164 7.85 -25.90 -4.92
CA LYS A 164 7.89 -24.66 -5.71
C LYS A 164 6.46 -24.23 -6.10
N GLU A 165 5.62 -25.16 -6.50
CA GLU A 165 4.22 -24.91 -6.87
C GLU A 165 3.36 -24.48 -5.66
N THR A 166 3.79 -24.82 -4.43
CA THR A 166 3.10 -24.37 -3.22
C THR A 166 3.16 -22.84 -3.02
N LEU A 167 4.10 -22.16 -3.66
CA LEU A 167 4.21 -20.69 -3.62
C LEU A 167 3.06 -20.00 -4.36
N ASP A 168 2.44 -20.67 -5.33
CA ASP A 168 1.31 -20.13 -6.10
C ASP A 168 0.04 -19.91 -5.25
N ALA A 169 0.05 -20.44 -4.02
CA ALA A 169 -0.98 -20.13 -3.01
C ALA A 169 -0.81 -18.72 -2.39
N GLY A 170 0.22 -17.95 -2.79
CA GLY A 170 0.47 -16.59 -2.33
C GLY A 170 1.58 -16.43 -1.31
N PHE A 171 2.42 -17.45 -1.12
CA PHE A 171 3.55 -17.36 -0.19
C PHE A 171 4.82 -16.88 -0.89
N GLY A 172 5.59 -16.04 -0.18
CA GLY A 172 6.87 -15.53 -0.72
C GLY A 172 8.02 -16.53 -0.66
N THR A 173 8.02 -17.47 0.29
CA THR A 173 9.08 -18.47 0.47
C THR A 173 8.56 -19.82 0.92
N THR A 174 9.27 -20.89 0.54
CA THR A 174 8.95 -22.27 0.97
C THR A 174 9.05 -22.46 2.48
N LYS A 175 9.95 -21.72 3.16
CA LYS A 175 10.06 -21.73 4.61
C LYS A 175 8.78 -21.22 5.26
N THR A 176 8.25 -20.10 4.78
CA THR A 176 6.98 -19.53 5.28
C THR A 176 5.82 -20.48 5.07
N VAL A 177 5.73 -21.13 3.88
CA VAL A 177 4.70 -22.15 3.60
C VAL A 177 4.70 -23.25 4.65
N ARG A 178 5.88 -23.85 4.91
CA ARG A 178 6.01 -24.96 5.88
C ARG A 178 5.60 -24.53 7.28
N THR A 179 6.07 -23.37 7.73
CA THR A 179 5.75 -22.84 9.07
C THR A 179 4.26 -22.57 9.20
N CYS A 180 3.65 -21.83 8.26
CA CYS A 180 2.23 -21.51 8.30
C CYS A 180 1.35 -22.75 8.17
N PHE A 181 1.73 -23.70 7.30
CA PHE A 181 0.98 -24.93 7.12
C PHE A 181 0.97 -25.77 8.42
N GLN A 182 2.13 -25.92 9.07
CA GLN A 182 2.24 -26.63 10.34
C GLN A 182 1.49 -25.92 11.48
N GLN A 183 1.50 -24.58 11.53
CA GLN A 183 0.75 -23.82 12.53
C GLN A 183 -0.77 -23.98 12.38
N VAL A 184 -1.29 -24.01 11.14
CA VAL A 184 -2.73 -24.08 10.88
C VAL A 184 -3.25 -25.51 10.93
N GLU A 185 -2.51 -26.49 10.38
CA GLU A 185 -2.96 -27.88 10.20
C GLU A 185 -2.42 -28.84 11.26
N GLY A 186 -1.40 -28.43 12.02
CA GLY A 186 -0.75 -29.28 13.05
C GLY A 186 0.15 -30.40 12.49
N ILE A 187 0.21 -30.58 11.16
CA ILE A 187 1.05 -31.57 10.47
C ILE A 187 2.04 -30.90 9.55
N SER A 188 3.14 -31.59 9.21
CA SER A 188 4.11 -31.03 8.27
C SER A 188 3.57 -31.02 6.84
N LEU A 189 3.96 -29.98 6.07
CA LEU A 189 3.59 -29.87 4.66
C LEU A 189 4.11 -31.06 3.84
N ASP A 190 5.34 -31.52 4.15
CA ASP A 190 5.97 -32.64 3.43
C ASP A 190 5.18 -33.96 3.66
N GLU A 191 4.69 -34.18 4.88
CA GLU A 191 3.82 -35.33 5.20
C GLU A 191 2.48 -35.25 4.47
N PHE A 192 1.88 -34.05 4.41
CA PHE A 192 0.62 -33.84 3.69
C PHE A 192 0.82 -34.07 2.19
N LEU A 193 1.87 -33.55 1.57
CA LEU A 193 2.22 -33.78 0.16
C LEU A 193 2.41 -35.28 -0.12
N ALA A 194 3.14 -36.00 0.75
CA ALA A 194 3.37 -37.44 0.57
C ALA A 194 2.07 -38.26 0.54
N ARG A 195 1.05 -37.88 1.34
CA ARG A 195 -0.26 -38.57 1.33
C ARG A 195 -1.00 -38.44 0.00
N TYR A 196 -0.84 -37.29 -0.70
CA TYR A 196 -1.55 -37.04 -1.97
C TYR A 196 -0.70 -37.33 -3.21
N GLN A 197 0.62 -37.51 -3.05
CA GLN A 197 1.52 -37.92 -4.12
C GLN A 197 1.62 -39.42 -4.32
N THR A 198 1.11 -40.21 -3.36
CA THR A 198 1.03 -41.66 -3.54
C THR A 198 -0.21 -41.95 -4.39
N PRO A 199 -0.09 -42.19 -5.72
CA PRO A 199 -1.23 -42.73 -6.46
C PRO A 199 -1.54 -44.08 -5.85
N ASP A 200 -2.80 -44.30 -5.52
CA ASP A 200 -3.34 -45.56 -5.14
C ASP A 200 -3.09 -46.59 -6.27
N LYS A 201 -1.93 -47.33 -6.18
CA LYS A 201 -1.55 -48.41 -7.06
C LYS A 201 -2.14 -49.73 -6.54
N THR A 202 -3.28 -49.68 -5.87
CA THR A 202 -3.88 -50.90 -5.32
C THR A 202 -5.27 -51.18 -5.89
N GLU A 203 -5.55 -50.84 -7.16
CA GLU A 203 -6.71 -51.44 -7.84
C GLU A 203 -6.42 -51.48 -9.35
N ALA A 204 -5.87 -52.55 -9.84
CA ALA A 204 -6.17 -53.26 -11.10
C ALA A 204 -5.05 -54.25 -11.45
N GLN A 205 -5.03 -55.40 -10.80
CA GLN A 205 -4.63 -56.61 -11.51
C GLN A 205 -5.90 -57.44 -11.76
N PRO A 206 -6.41 -57.49 -12.99
CA PRO A 206 -7.28 -58.60 -13.38
C PRO A 206 -6.38 -59.82 -13.48
N THR A 207 -6.61 -60.80 -12.62
CA THR A 207 -6.20 -62.18 -12.79
C THR A 207 -6.90 -62.72 -14.05
N GLU A 208 -6.15 -62.81 -15.15
CA GLU A 208 -6.50 -63.69 -16.27
C GLU A 208 -5.95 -65.08 -15.96
N GLU A 209 -6.86 -66.00 -15.71
CA GLU A 209 -6.71 -67.42 -15.99
C GLU A 209 -7.19 -67.74 -17.41
#